data_ad02fb72dbe4fab40d1f4ed0920a42ca
#
_entry.id   ad02fb72dbe4fab40d1f4ed0920a42ca
#
_cell.length_a   1.000
_cell.length_b   1.000
_cell.length_c   1.000
_cell.angle_alpha   90.00
_cell.angle_beta   90.00
_cell.angle_gamma   90.00
#
_symmetry.space_group_name_H-M   'P 1'
#
loop_
_entity.id
_entity.type
_entity.pdbx_description
1 polymer ?
#
loop_
_entity_poly.entity_id
_entity_poly.type
_entity_poly.pdbx_seq_one_letter_code
_entity_poly.pdbx_strand_id
1 'polypeptide(L)'
;MSLTGLYDLPAPAKINLFLHVVGRRADGYHLLQSVFVPIDWTDTLHVERLPDGRLERVDLGPALPPDDLCLRAARALQQASGTAWGARILVDKQVPWGAGLGGGSSDAATTLIALNRLWGLGWPRPRLAELGLKLGADVPFFLGRGPAFVEGIGEVLTPLHVPALPLAVVKPPQSLPTPEIFGHPALKRDTEPVMISGSFDGAAQAAAAPRQDARGAGAVNWPAEWGAVTAGFGRNDLQPPAEDRCPAVADAVAWLARRYGNGRMSGSGSAAFAHVAEDGDGGSSMATFPQGDLPAGWVGRHCRSLQALPLAAWLAD
;
A
#
# COMPACT_ATOMS: atom_id res chain seq x y z
N MET A 1 -16.60 14.90 -27.16
CA MET A 1 -16.88 15.68 -25.93
C MET A 1 -15.65 15.56 -25.03
N SER A 2 -15.13 16.67 -24.51
CA SER A 2 -14.02 16.60 -23.55
C SER A 2 -14.55 16.26 -22.15
N LEU A 3 -13.87 15.37 -21.44
CA LEU A 3 -14.20 15.03 -20.05
C LEU A 3 -14.09 16.28 -19.17
N THR A 4 -15.11 16.51 -18.33
CA THR A 4 -15.12 17.62 -17.36
C THR A 4 -14.97 17.14 -15.93
N GLY A 5 -15.24 15.87 -15.65
CA GLY A 5 -15.10 15.26 -14.34
C GLY A 5 -14.99 13.73 -14.41
N LEU A 6 -14.43 13.16 -13.38
CA LEU A 6 -14.30 11.72 -13.11
C LEU A 6 -14.75 11.50 -11.66
N TYR A 7 -15.65 10.53 -11.45
CA TYR A 7 -16.30 10.33 -10.16
C TYR A 7 -16.16 8.88 -9.71
N ASP A 8 -16.32 8.65 -8.39
CA ASP A 8 -16.29 7.33 -7.75
C ASP A 8 -14.96 6.57 -8.02
N LEU A 9 -13.84 7.30 -7.98
CA LEU A 9 -12.53 6.72 -8.22
C LEU A 9 -12.02 6.05 -6.95
N PRO A 10 -11.85 4.73 -6.94
CA PRO A 10 -11.38 4.03 -5.76
C PRO A 10 -9.87 4.20 -5.57
N ALA A 11 -9.46 4.52 -4.34
CA ALA A 11 -8.08 4.57 -3.88
C ALA A 11 -7.87 3.51 -2.79
N PRO A 12 -7.50 2.27 -3.15
CA PRO A 12 -7.42 1.15 -2.22
C PRO A 12 -6.24 1.29 -1.26
N ALA A 13 -6.39 0.80 -0.04
CA ALA A 13 -5.29 0.59 0.88
C ALA A 13 -4.41 -0.59 0.43
N LYS A 14 -3.26 -0.79 1.10
CA LYS A 14 -2.39 -1.97 0.95
C LYS A 14 -2.03 -2.55 2.31
N ILE A 15 -1.63 -3.79 2.31
CA ILE A 15 -0.90 -4.40 3.42
C ILE A 15 0.48 -4.88 2.96
N ASN A 16 1.38 -5.05 3.93
CA ASN A 16 2.64 -5.73 3.75
C ASN A 16 2.49 -7.16 4.27
N LEU A 17 2.47 -8.17 3.41
CA LEU A 17 2.41 -9.57 3.87
C LEU A 17 3.61 -9.92 4.76
N PHE A 18 4.77 -9.36 4.47
CA PHE A 18 5.94 -9.26 5.34
C PHE A 18 6.70 -7.98 5.02
N LEU A 19 7.64 -7.57 5.87
CA LEU A 19 8.55 -6.47 5.62
C LEU A 19 9.89 -6.79 6.28
N HIS A 20 10.91 -7.04 5.48
CA HIS A 20 12.28 -7.25 5.93
C HIS A 20 13.12 -6.02 5.66
N VAL A 21 13.97 -5.64 6.61
CA VAL A 21 15.00 -4.62 6.44
C VAL A 21 16.32 -5.36 6.20
N VAL A 22 16.74 -5.39 4.92
CA VAL A 22 17.88 -6.20 4.46
C VAL A 22 19.19 -5.42 4.39
N GLY A 23 19.14 -4.13 4.69
CA GLY A 23 20.35 -3.28 4.68
C GLY A 23 20.02 -1.81 4.85
N ARG A 24 21.09 -0.99 4.80
CA ARG A 24 21.01 0.46 4.84
C ARG A 24 21.97 1.06 3.81
N ARG A 25 21.48 2.02 3.03
CA ARG A 25 22.28 2.77 2.05
C ARG A 25 23.15 3.83 2.74
N ALA A 26 24.18 4.29 2.04
CA ALA A 26 25.07 5.35 2.54
C ALA A 26 24.35 6.70 2.76
N ASP A 27 23.25 6.95 2.02
CA ASP A 27 22.38 8.12 2.19
C ASP A 27 21.40 8.01 3.36
N GLY A 28 21.46 6.89 4.10
CA GLY A 28 20.66 6.64 5.30
C GLY A 28 19.32 5.92 5.06
N TYR A 29 18.87 5.74 3.82
CA TYR A 29 17.68 4.96 3.50
C TYR A 29 17.90 3.47 3.77
N HIS A 30 16.83 2.80 4.22
CA HIS A 30 16.83 1.36 4.46
C HIS A 30 16.45 0.59 3.19
N LEU A 31 17.19 -0.49 2.94
CA LEU A 31 16.85 -1.43 1.89
C LEU A 31 15.83 -2.43 2.43
N LEU A 32 14.76 -2.62 1.70
CA LEU A 32 13.61 -3.41 2.10
C LEU A 32 13.39 -4.59 1.15
N GLN A 33 12.78 -5.64 1.67
CA GLN A 33 12.04 -6.62 0.89
C GLN A 33 10.67 -6.82 1.51
N SER A 34 9.63 -6.80 0.67
CA SER A 34 8.25 -6.93 1.11
C SER A 34 7.38 -7.51 0.01
N VAL A 35 6.17 -7.95 0.35
CA VAL A 35 5.09 -8.11 -0.63
C VAL A 35 3.99 -7.14 -0.28
N PHE A 36 3.69 -6.26 -1.23
CA PHE A 36 2.55 -5.36 -1.13
C PHE A 36 1.34 -5.99 -1.82
N VAL A 37 0.22 -5.94 -1.12
CA VAL A 37 -1.06 -6.44 -1.63
C VAL A 37 -2.11 -5.37 -1.42
N PRO A 38 -2.79 -4.89 -2.49
CA PRO A 38 -3.89 -3.95 -2.32
C PRO A 38 -5.09 -4.68 -1.72
N ILE A 39 -5.90 -3.96 -0.94
CA ILE A 39 -7.09 -4.49 -0.27
C ILE A 39 -8.32 -3.63 -0.57
N ASP A 40 -9.50 -4.20 -0.42
CA ASP A 40 -10.79 -3.55 -0.69
C ASP A 40 -11.26 -2.54 0.38
N TRP A 41 -10.36 -2.09 1.25
CA TRP A 41 -10.57 -0.89 2.07
C TRP A 41 -10.10 0.32 1.28
N THR A 42 -11.03 1.09 0.76
CA THR A 42 -10.75 2.15 -0.21
C THR A 42 -11.23 3.51 0.26
N ASP A 43 -10.46 4.53 -0.07
CA ASP A 43 -10.95 5.91 -0.15
C ASP A 43 -11.65 6.11 -1.49
N THR A 44 -12.45 7.16 -1.62
CA THR A 44 -13.12 7.52 -2.87
C THR A 44 -12.75 8.94 -3.25
N LEU A 45 -12.32 9.13 -4.50
CA LEU A 45 -12.00 10.44 -5.05
C LEU A 45 -12.96 10.79 -6.18
N HIS A 46 -13.32 12.09 -6.25
CA HIS A 46 -13.97 12.67 -7.41
C HIS A 46 -13.10 13.83 -7.90
N VAL A 47 -12.90 13.95 -9.21
CA VAL A 47 -11.99 14.95 -9.78
C VAL A 47 -12.70 15.70 -10.89
N GLU A 48 -12.77 17.02 -10.75
CA GLU A 48 -13.36 17.92 -11.72
C GLU A 48 -12.26 18.81 -12.32
N ARG A 49 -12.35 19.06 -13.63
CA ARG A 49 -11.41 19.94 -14.33
C ARG A 49 -11.82 21.40 -14.18
N LEU A 50 -10.89 22.25 -13.80
CA LEU A 50 -11.07 23.70 -13.71
C LEU A 50 -10.32 24.42 -14.85
N PRO A 51 -10.95 25.42 -15.52
CA PRO A 51 -10.34 26.09 -16.66
C PRO A 51 -9.29 27.15 -16.27
N ASP A 52 -9.24 27.56 -15.02
CA ASP A 52 -8.45 28.69 -14.52
C ASP A 52 -7.12 28.29 -13.85
N GLY A 53 -6.73 27.04 -13.99
CA GLY A 53 -5.47 26.50 -13.45
C GLY A 53 -5.44 26.30 -11.92
N ARG A 54 -6.51 26.64 -11.20
CA ARG A 54 -6.57 26.47 -9.74
C ARG A 54 -6.59 24.98 -9.36
N LEU A 55 -5.96 24.68 -8.23
CA LEU A 55 -6.01 23.36 -7.61
C LEU A 55 -6.66 23.49 -6.24
N GLU A 56 -7.77 22.82 -6.07
CA GLU A 56 -8.54 22.84 -4.82
C GLU A 56 -8.84 21.41 -4.36
N ARG A 57 -8.91 21.24 -3.04
CA ARG A 57 -9.38 20.00 -2.43
C ARG A 57 -10.59 20.30 -1.55
N VAL A 58 -11.54 19.39 -1.58
CA VAL A 58 -12.72 19.37 -0.71
C VAL A 58 -12.74 18.05 0.04
N ASP A 59 -12.71 18.13 1.36
CA ASP A 59 -12.81 16.95 2.22
C ASP A 59 -14.30 16.63 2.44
N LEU A 60 -14.74 15.44 2.02
CA LEU A 60 -16.12 14.97 2.21
C LEU A 60 -16.34 14.30 3.58
N GLY A 61 -15.30 14.21 4.38
CA GLY A 61 -15.27 13.63 5.72
C GLY A 61 -14.36 14.44 6.65
N PRO A 62 -13.58 13.79 7.51
CA PRO A 62 -12.62 14.48 8.39
C PRO A 62 -11.63 15.33 7.61
N ALA A 63 -11.33 16.52 8.12
CA ALA A 63 -10.38 17.43 7.48
C ALA A 63 -8.98 16.80 7.37
N LEU A 64 -8.39 16.87 6.19
CA LEU A 64 -7.02 16.43 5.92
C LEU A 64 -6.03 17.59 6.10
N PRO A 65 -4.74 17.30 6.28
CA PRO A 65 -3.71 18.34 6.32
C PRO A 65 -3.78 19.28 5.09
N PRO A 66 -3.50 20.57 5.23
CA PRO A 66 -3.63 21.53 4.13
C PRO A 66 -2.80 21.21 2.89
N ASP A 67 -1.62 20.61 3.08
CA ASP A 67 -0.71 20.19 2.00
C ASP A 67 -0.60 18.67 1.94
N ASP A 68 -1.72 18.01 1.68
CA ASP A 68 -1.79 16.56 1.55
C ASP A 68 -1.22 16.05 0.21
N LEU A 69 -1.11 14.73 0.09
CA LEU A 69 -0.53 14.10 -1.10
C LEU A 69 -1.38 14.27 -2.36
N CYS A 70 -2.71 14.45 -2.27
CA CYS A 70 -3.57 14.73 -3.44
C CYS A 70 -3.20 16.06 -4.08
N LEU A 71 -3.14 17.14 -3.28
CA LEU A 71 -2.75 18.46 -3.79
C LEU A 71 -1.31 18.49 -4.27
N ARG A 72 -0.40 17.82 -3.56
CA ARG A 72 0.99 17.70 -3.99
C ARG A 72 1.12 16.96 -5.32
N ALA A 73 0.37 15.87 -5.51
CA ALA A 73 0.32 15.12 -6.77
C ALA A 73 -0.22 15.98 -7.93
N ALA A 74 -1.32 16.69 -7.68
CA ALA A 74 -1.90 17.57 -8.69
C ALA A 74 -0.93 18.71 -9.11
N ARG A 75 -0.28 19.37 -8.14
CA ARG A 75 0.73 20.41 -8.43
C ARG A 75 1.93 19.86 -9.20
N ALA A 76 2.44 18.69 -8.77
CA ALA A 76 3.58 18.06 -9.43
C ALA A 76 3.27 17.70 -10.89
N LEU A 77 2.09 17.14 -11.16
CA LEU A 77 1.67 16.79 -12.50
C LEU A 77 1.40 18.04 -13.36
N GLN A 78 0.74 19.08 -12.79
CA GLN A 78 0.49 20.36 -13.48
C GLN A 78 1.80 21.02 -13.90
N GLN A 79 2.75 21.15 -12.99
CA GLN A 79 4.06 21.74 -13.26
C GLN A 79 4.85 20.93 -14.30
N ALA A 80 4.89 19.60 -14.16
CA ALA A 80 5.66 18.75 -15.06
C ALA A 80 5.06 18.67 -16.48
N SER A 81 3.74 18.85 -16.62
CA SER A 81 3.06 18.82 -17.93
C SER A 81 2.93 20.20 -18.59
N GLY A 82 3.05 21.29 -17.84
CA GLY A 82 2.82 22.65 -18.33
C GLY A 82 1.35 22.92 -18.71
N THR A 83 0.41 22.09 -18.28
CA THR A 83 -1.01 22.27 -18.59
C THR A 83 -1.57 23.54 -17.93
N ALA A 84 -2.46 24.23 -18.63
CA ALA A 84 -3.20 25.35 -18.07
C ALA A 84 -4.43 24.91 -17.24
N TRP A 85 -4.80 23.64 -17.29
CA TRP A 85 -5.94 23.13 -16.55
C TRP A 85 -5.65 23.05 -15.05
N GLY A 86 -6.65 23.41 -14.26
CA GLY A 86 -6.73 23.14 -12.83
C GLY A 86 -7.60 21.92 -12.52
N ALA A 87 -7.79 21.68 -11.23
CA ALA A 87 -8.67 20.61 -10.75
C ALA A 87 -9.27 20.93 -9.39
N ARG A 88 -10.50 20.47 -9.18
CA ARG A 88 -11.11 20.29 -7.86
C ARG A 88 -11.11 18.80 -7.55
N ILE A 89 -10.53 18.44 -6.42
CA ILE A 89 -10.40 17.05 -5.94
C ILE A 89 -11.24 16.92 -4.69
N LEU A 90 -12.28 16.10 -4.74
CA LEU A 90 -13.10 15.76 -3.57
C LEU A 90 -12.63 14.42 -3.03
N VAL A 91 -12.40 14.33 -1.72
CA VAL A 91 -11.82 13.15 -1.07
C VAL A 91 -12.76 12.67 0.04
N ASP A 92 -13.24 11.44 -0.08
CA ASP A 92 -13.94 10.71 0.98
C ASP A 92 -12.99 9.69 1.60
N LYS A 93 -12.50 9.99 2.82
CA LYS A 93 -11.52 9.17 3.54
C LYS A 93 -12.20 8.10 4.37
N GLN A 94 -11.97 6.85 3.99
CA GLN A 94 -12.39 5.65 4.70
C GLN A 94 -11.20 4.89 5.29
N VAL A 95 -10.04 4.93 4.61
CA VAL A 95 -8.81 4.29 5.08
C VAL A 95 -8.21 5.10 6.22
N PRO A 96 -7.97 4.49 7.40
CA PRO A 96 -7.43 5.22 8.56
C PRO A 96 -6.06 5.84 8.26
N TRP A 97 -5.91 7.11 8.65
CA TRP A 97 -4.68 7.85 8.44
C TRP A 97 -3.57 7.42 9.41
N GLY A 98 -2.30 7.46 8.94
CA GLY A 98 -1.13 7.12 9.77
C GLY A 98 -1.13 5.67 10.26
N ALA A 99 -1.64 4.75 9.44
CA ALA A 99 -1.88 3.36 9.78
C ALA A 99 -0.87 2.36 9.18
N GLY A 100 0.07 2.80 8.33
CA GLY A 100 0.92 1.87 7.56
C GLY A 100 0.18 1.18 6.40
N LEU A 101 -1.04 1.64 6.06
CA LEU A 101 -1.91 1.08 5.02
C LEU A 101 -1.76 1.78 3.65
N GLY A 102 -0.90 2.77 3.52
CA GLY A 102 -0.60 3.44 2.25
C GLY A 102 -1.71 4.32 1.68
N GLY A 103 -2.78 4.64 2.45
CA GLY A 103 -3.94 5.38 1.95
C GLY A 103 -3.59 6.71 1.27
N GLY A 104 -2.76 7.56 1.88
CA GLY A 104 -2.36 8.83 1.26
C GLY A 104 -1.55 8.66 -0.04
N SER A 105 -0.73 7.60 -0.13
CA SER A 105 -0.01 7.27 -1.37
C SER A 105 -0.94 6.76 -2.46
N SER A 106 -1.98 6.03 -2.07
CA SER A 106 -3.05 5.58 -2.97
C SER A 106 -3.86 6.77 -3.51
N ASP A 107 -4.24 7.71 -2.63
CA ASP A 107 -4.93 8.94 -3.03
C ASP A 107 -4.10 9.76 -4.03
N ALA A 108 -2.79 9.89 -3.79
CA ALA A 108 -1.88 10.57 -4.70
C ALA A 108 -1.79 9.88 -6.07
N ALA A 109 -1.66 8.55 -6.08
CA ALA A 109 -1.62 7.77 -7.31
C ALA A 109 -2.93 7.87 -8.08
N THR A 110 -4.08 7.74 -7.40
CA THR A 110 -5.40 7.90 -7.98
C THR A 110 -5.57 9.32 -8.57
N THR A 111 -5.10 10.33 -7.88
CA THR A 111 -5.08 11.72 -8.38
C THR A 111 -4.23 11.85 -9.65
N LEU A 112 -3.02 11.28 -9.69
CA LEU A 112 -2.17 11.29 -10.87
C LEU A 112 -2.83 10.61 -12.08
N ILE A 113 -3.43 9.43 -11.87
CA ILE A 113 -4.14 8.68 -12.92
C ILE A 113 -5.34 9.48 -13.45
N ALA A 114 -6.15 10.00 -12.54
CA ALA A 114 -7.35 10.76 -12.87
C ALA A 114 -7.02 12.03 -13.66
N LEU A 115 -6.05 12.81 -13.18
CA LEU A 115 -5.65 14.04 -13.84
C LEU A 115 -4.93 13.80 -15.17
N ASN A 116 -4.11 12.75 -15.27
CA ASN A 116 -3.50 12.36 -16.55
C ASN A 116 -4.57 12.13 -17.62
N ARG A 117 -5.67 11.47 -17.25
CA ARG A 117 -6.82 11.22 -18.14
C ARG A 117 -7.65 12.47 -18.37
N LEU A 118 -8.00 13.21 -17.31
CA LEU A 118 -8.89 14.36 -17.35
C LEU A 118 -8.28 15.56 -18.10
N TRP A 119 -6.98 15.75 -17.97
CA TRP A 119 -6.22 16.80 -18.69
C TRP A 119 -5.78 16.36 -20.10
N GLY A 120 -6.01 15.09 -20.48
CA GLY A 120 -5.65 14.55 -21.78
C GLY A 120 -4.15 14.43 -22.03
N LEU A 121 -3.35 14.20 -20.98
CA LEU A 121 -1.89 14.18 -21.08
C LEU A 121 -1.38 12.88 -21.75
N GLY A 122 -2.05 11.74 -21.53
CA GLY A 122 -1.67 10.46 -22.11
C GLY A 122 -0.30 9.95 -21.66
N TRP A 123 0.17 10.36 -20.49
CA TRP A 123 1.46 9.90 -19.98
C TRP A 123 1.43 8.42 -19.64
N PRO A 124 2.47 7.65 -20.07
CA PRO A 124 2.56 6.24 -19.76
C PRO A 124 2.90 6.03 -18.28
N ARG A 125 2.61 4.83 -17.79
CA ARG A 125 2.84 4.38 -16.41
C ARG A 125 4.23 4.71 -15.86
N PRO A 126 5.35 4.41 -16.57
CA PRO A 126 6.69 4.69 -16.06
C PRO A 126 6.90 6.17 -15.73
N ARG A 127 6.41 7.06 -16.59
CA ARG A 127 6.54 8.51 -16.38
C ARG A 127 5.78 9.00 -15.16
N LEU A 128 4.58 8.47 -14.93
CA LEU A 128 3.82 8.78 -13.73
C LEU A 128 4.47 8.18 -12.47
N ALA A 129 5.06 6.99 -12.56
CA ALA A 129 5.76 6.34 -11.47
C ALA A 129 7.01 7.15 -11.03
N GLU A 130 7.79 7.67 -11.98
CA GLU A 130 8.91 8.57 -11.69
C GLU A 130 8.45 9.85 -10.95
N LEU A 131 7.32 10.42 -11.34
CA LEU A 131 6.73 11.57 -10.66
C LEU A 131 6.21 11.17 -9.27
N GLY A 132 5.54 10.03 -9.18
CA GLY A 132 4.98 9.48 -7.94
C GLY A 132 6.03 9.17 -6.89
N LEU A 133 7.21 8.66 -7.30
CA LEU A 133 8.32 8.37 -6.39
C LEU A 133 8.80 9.62 -5.63
N LYS A 134 8.73 10.80 -6.24
CA LYS A 134 9.08 12.08 -5.60
C LYS A 134 8.05 12.52 -4.54
N LEU A 135 6.85 11.97 -4.60
CA LEU A 135 5.78 12.24 -3.64
C LEU A 135 5.85 11.28 -2.43
N GLY A 136 6.24 10.02 -2.68
CA GLY A 136 6.36 9.01 -1.64
C GLY A 136 6.74 7.64 -2.21
N ALA A 137 7.47 6.85 -1.43
CA ALA A 137 8.00 5.55 -1.86
C ALA A 137 6.90 4.53 -2.25
N ASP A 138 5.72 4.59 -1.61
CA ASP A 138 4.60 3.70 -1.90
C ASP A 138 3.75 4.15 -3.11
N VAL A 139 3.89 5.39 -3.62
CA VAL A 139 3.07 5.91 -4.73
C VAL A 139 3.25 5.09 -6.01
N PRO A 140 4.47 4.70 -6.42
CA PRO A 140 4.68 3.87 -7.60
C PRO A 140 3.92 2.53 -7.56
N PHE A 141 3.78 1.91 -6.37
CA PHE A 141 3.00 0.69 -6.22
C PHE A 141 1.55 0.87 -6.66
N PHE A 142 0.89 1.95 -6.25
CA PHE A 142 -0.50 2.25 -6.60
C PHE A 142 -0.67 2.73 -8.06
N LEU A 143 0.40 3.08 -8.74
CA LEU A 143 0.44 3.29 -10.19
C LEU A 143 0.68 1.98 -10.95
N GLY A 144 1.01 0.90 -10.26
CA GLY A 144 1.26 -0.43 -10.78
C GLY A 144 0.01 -1.14 -11.29
N ARG A 145 0.08 -2.47 -11.32
CA ARG A 145 -1.02 -3.31 -11.81
C ARG A 145 -1.78 -4.03 -10.70
N GLY A 146 -1.11 -4.39 -9.61
CA GLY A 146 -1.67 -5.20 -8.53
C GLY A 146 -0.59 -5.59 -7.51
N PRO A 147 -0.71 -6.76 -6.88
CA PRO A 147 0.28 -7.24 -5.93
C PRO A 147 1.69 -7.25 -6.51
N ALA A 148 2.68 -6.93 -5.68
CA ALA A 148 4.07 -6.86 -6.12
C ALA A 148 5.04 -7.29 -5.01
N PHE A 149 6.12 -7.94 -5.41
CA PHE A 149 7.33 -8.01 -4.60
C PHE A 149 8.06 -6.67 -4.69
N VAL A 150 8.47 -6.17 -3.55
CA VAL A 150 8.96 -4.81 -3.39
C VAL A 150 10.37 -4.87 -2.83
N GLU A 151 11.30 -4.18 -3.50
CA GLU A 151 12.70 -4.09 -3.11
C GLU A 151 13.19 -2.63 -3.16
N GLY A 152 14.49 -2.43 -2.88
CA GLY A 152 15.07 -1.09 -2.80
C GLY A 152 14.60 -0.35 -1.55
N ILE A 153 14.23 0.92 -1.69
CA ILE A 153 13.57 1.71 -0.64
C ILE A 153 12.04 1.63 -0.71
N GLY A 154 11.49 0.76 -1.60
CA GLY A 154 10.07 0.60 -1.91
C GLY A 154 9.73 0.84 -3.39
N GLU A 155 10.70 1.21 -4.22
CA GLU A 155 10.53 1.64 -5.62
C GLU A 155 10.74 0.54 -6.65
N VAL A 156 11.43 -0.54 -6.30
CA VAL A 156 11.65 -1.67 -7.22
C VAL A 156 10.49 -2.64 -7.05
N LEU A 157 9.65 -2.72 -8.08
CA LEU A 157 8.39 -3.46 -8.05
C LEU A 157 8.42 -4.58 -9.07
N THR A 158 8.31 -5.82 -8.61
CA THR A 158 8.14 -7.00 -9.46
C THR A 158 6.71 -7.52 -9.29
N PRO A 159 5.87 -7.51 -10.34
CA PRO A 159 4.49 -8.01 -10.23
C PRO A 159 4.44 -9.46 -9.73
N LEU A 160 3.48 -9.75 -8.86
CA LEU A 160 3.21 -11.07 -8.31
C LEU A 160 1.75 -11.46 -8.50
N HIS A 161 1.52 -12.74 -8.73
CA HIS A 161 0.18 -13.29 -8.57
C HIS A 161 -0.01 -13.73 -7.12
N VAL A 162 -0.94 -13.07 -6.42
CA VAL A 162 -1.34 -13.38 -5.04
C VAL A 162 -2.79 -13.83 -5.06
N PRO A 163 -3.15 -15.00 -4.52
CA PRO A 163 -4.56 -15.41 -4.47
C PRO A 163 -5.39 -14.41 -3.64
N ALA A 164 -6.71 -14.41 -3.83
CA ALA A 164 -7.60 -13.61 -3.01
C ALA A 164 -7.52 -14.07 -1.55
N LEU A 165 -7.07 -13.18 -0.66
CA LEU A 165 -6.91 -13.46 0.76
C LEU A 165 -8.02 -12.76 1.55
N PRO A 166 -8.82 -13.50 2.32
CA PRO A 166 -9.70 -12.91 3.32
C PRO A 166 -8.87 -12.45 4.53
N LEU A 167 -9.06 -11.21 4.93
CA LEU A 167 -8.26 -10.52 5.93
C LEU A 167 -9.13 -9.84 6.98
N ALA A 168 -8.66 -9.81 8.21
CA ALA A 168 -9.14 -8.90 9.25
C ALA A 168 -8.07 -7.84 9.49
N VAL A 169 -8.45 -6.57 9.41
CA VAL A 169 -7.53 -5.45 9.64
C VAL A 169 -8.05 -4.63 10.80
N VAL A 170 -7.19 -4.30 11.76
CA VAL A 170 -7.51 -3.43 12.90
C VAL A 170 -6.48 -2.33 13.03
N LYS A 171 -6.92 -1.16 13.51
CA LYS A 171 -6.06 -0.01 13.77
C LYS A 171 -6.41 0.62 15.11
N PRO A 172 -5.46 0.65 16.07
CA PRO A 172 -5.62 1.43 17.31
C PRO A 172 -5.60 2.94 16.97
N PRO A 173 -6.12 3.80 17.87
CA PRO A 173 -6.26 5.23 17.60
C PRO A 173 -4.92 5.94 17.35
N GLN A 174 -3.82 5.44 17.91
CA GLN A 174 -2.49 6.04 17.76
C GLN A 174 -1.96 5.87 16.34
N SER A 175 -1.22 6.88 15.86
CA SER A 175 -0.47 6.84 14.62
C SER A 175 1.02 6.92 14.92
N LEU A 176 1.83 6.24 14.12
CA LEU A 176 3.28 6.19 14.28
C LEU A 176 3.96 6.91 13.10
N PRO A 177 4.81 7.91 13.36
CA PRO A 177 5.62 8.53 12.32
C PRO A 177 6.64 7.52 11.77
N THR A 178 6.55 7.20 10.50
CA THR A 178 7.44 6.25 9.81
C THR A 178 8.93 6.52 10.06
N PRO A 179 9.43 7.77 10.02
CA PRO A 179 10.84 8.04 10.29
C PRO A 179 11.30 7.64 11.69
N GLU A 180 10.44 7.75 12.71
CA GLU A 180 10.78 7.36 14.08
C GLU A 180 10.97 5.84 14.20
N ILE A 181 10.15 5.06 13.50
CA ILE A 181 10.25 3.60 13.52
C ILE A 181 11.53 3.14 12.79
N PHE A 182 11.83 3.71 11.62
CA PHE A 182 13.09 3.44 10.91
C PHE A 182 14.32 3.93 11.65
N GLY A 183 14.21 4.99 12.45
CA GLY A 183 15.28 5.53 13.30
C GLY A 183 15.50 4.75 14.60
N HIS A 184 14.61 3.82 14.94
CA HIS A 184 14.64 3.15 16.25
C HIS A 184 15.91 2.32 16.44
N PRO A 185 16.58 2.38 17.61
CA PRO A 185 17.84 1.67 17.85
C PRO A 185 17.69 0.13 17.83
N ALA A 186 16.54 -0.39 18.24
CA ALA A 186 16.25 -1.82 18.23
C ALA A 186 15.83 -2.37 16.85
N LEU A 187 15.77 -1.54 15.80
CA LEU A 187 15.44 -2.01 14.47
C LEU A 187 16.54 -2.95 13.94
N LYS A 188 16.18 -4.17 13.59
CA LYS A 188 17.06 -5.09 12.88
C LYS A 188 17.21 -4.62 11.42
N ARG A 189 18.46 -4.51 10.93
CA ARG A 189 18.79 -3.93 9.60
C ARG A 189 19.58 -4.87 8.70
N ASP A 190 19.67 -6.12 9.08
CA ASP A 190 20.49 -7.17 8.47
C ASP A 190 19.72 -8.49 8.32
N THR A 191 18.43 -8.39 8.09
CA THR A 191 17.62 -9.57 7.80
C THR A 191 18.08 -10.18 6.46
N GLU A 192 18.30 -11.49 6.45
CA GLU A 192 18.71 -12.17 5.22
C GLU A 192 17.69 -11.97 4.12
N PRO A 193 18.12 -11.55 2.91
CA PRO A 193 17.23 -11.40 1.78
C PRO A 193 16.57 -12.73 1.41
N VAL A 194 15.30 -12.68 1.07
CA VAL A 194 14.57 -13.83 0.52
C VAL A 194 14.60 -13.78 -1.00
N MET A 195 14.73 -14.94 -1.64
CA MET A 195 14.54 -15.08 -3.08
C MET A 195 13.14 -15.59 -3.34
N ILE A 196 12.39 -14.88 -4.17
CA ILE A 196 11.07 -15.32 -4.62
C ILE A 196 11.26 -15.99 -5.99
N SER A 197 11.03 -17.30 -6.03
CA SER A 197 10.93 -18.06 -7.27
C SER A 197 9.45 -18.33 -7.56
N GLY A 198 8.91 -17.80 -8.64
CA GLY A 198 7.51 -18.00 -9.02
C GLY A 198 7.25 -17.51 -10.43
N SER A 199 6.09 -17.88 -10.98
CA SER A 199 5.69 -17.48 -12.33
C SER A 199 5.46 -15.96 -12.36
N PHE A 200 6.49 -15.24 -12.80
CA PHE A 200 6.32 -13.89 -13.29
C PHE A 200 5.66 -13.96 -14.67
N ASP A 201 4.71 -13.09 -14.97
CA ASP A 201 4.22 -12.93 -16.34
C ASP A 201 5.43 -12.76 -17.27
N GLY A 202 5.48 -13.57 -18.34
CA GLY A 202 6.68 -13.75 -19.17
C GLY A 202 7.29 -12.48 -19.78
N ALA A 203 6.63 -11.32 -19.69
CA ALA A 203 7.16 -10.02 -20.07
C ALA A 203 8.12 -9.39 -19.04
N ALA A 204 8.02 -9.77 -17.77
CA ALA A 204 8.88 -9.25 -16.71
C ALA A 204 10.22 -10.00 -16.58
N GLN A 205 10.31 -11.22 -17.12
CA GLN A 205 11.53 -12.04 -17.08
C GLN A 205 12.71 -11.44 -17.85
N ALA A 206 12.46 -10.57 -18.83
CA ALA A 206 13.52 -9.98 -19.64
C ALA A 206 14.31 -8.86 -18.94
N ALA A 207 13.79 -8.29 -17.86
CA ALA A 207 14.40 -7.15 -17.14
C ALA A 207 15.12 -7.54 -15.84
N ALA A 208 14.87 -8.72 -15.30
CA ALA A 208 15.49 -9.19 -14.06
C ALA A 208 16.53 -10.27 -14.37
N ALA A 209 17.75 -9.84 -14.76
CA ALA A 209 18.90 -10.75 -14.78
C ALA A 209 19.15 -11.23 -13.33
N PRO A 210 19.31 -12.56 -13.08
CA PRO A 210 19.61 -13.06 -11.76
C PRO A 210 20.95 -12.47 -11.29
N ARG A 211 20.96 -11.76 -10.17
CA ARG A 211 22.21 -11.39 -9.52
C ARG A 211 22.88 -12.67 -9.01
N GLN A 212 24.02 -13.00 -9.57
CA GLN A 212 24.75 -14.27 -9.37
C GLN A 212 25.39 -14.45 -7.97
N ASP A 213 25.21 -13.54 -6.99
CA ASP A 213 26.02 -13.51 -5.79
C ASP A 213 25.30 -13.77 -4.46
N ALA A 214 24.05 -14.22 -4.47
CA ALA A 214 23.33 -14.55 -3.23
C ALA A 214 23.51 -16.04 -2.84
N ARG A 215 24.64 -16.38 -2.24
CA ARG A 215 24.80 -17.70 -1.59
C ARG A 215 24.11 -17.64 -0.23
N GLY A 216 23.03 -18.41 -0.08
CA GLY A 216 22.42 -18.72 1.22
C GLY A 216 21.00 -18.26 1.46
N ALA A 217 20.38 -17.48 0.55
CA ALA A 217 18.98 -17.13 0.68
C ALA A 217 18.10 -18.33 0.30
N GLY A 218 17.23 -18.79 1.19
CA GLY A 218 16.22 -19.80 0.87
C GLY A 218 15.29 -19.30 -0.23
N ALA A 219 15.20 -20.03 -1.36
CA ALA A 219 14.27 -19.71 -2.41
C ALA A 219 12.83 -19.96 -1.90
N VAL A 220 12.02 -18.91 -1.85
CA VAL A 220 10.61 -19.00 -1.51
C VAL A 220 9.83 -19.22 -2.80
N ASN A 221 9.25 -20.41 -2.95
CA ASN A 221 8.38 -20.72 -4.08
C ASN A 221 6.95 -20.29 -3.75
N TRP A 222 6.57 -19.10 -4.16
CA TRP A 222 5.32 -18.44 -3.76
C TRP A 222 4.05 -19.22 -4.09
N PRO A 223 3.87 -19.92 -5.21
CA PRO A 223 2.67 -20.69 -5.45
C PRO A 223 2.46 -21.89 -4.50
N ALA A 224 3.55 -22.51 -4.05
CA ALA A 224 3.49 -23.64 -3.10
C ALA A 224 3.47 -23.20 -1.63
N GLU A 225 3.94 -21.97 -1.33
CA GLU A 225 4.19 -21.46 0.02
C GLU A 225 3.20 -20.39 0.48
N TRP A 226 2.11 -20.15 -0.26
CA TRP A 226 1.02 -19.29 0.21
C TRP A 226 0.47 -19.76 1.56
N GLY A 227 0.43 -21.07 1.78
CA GLY A 227 0.13 -21.64 3.10
C GLY A 227 1.11 -21.19 4.18
N ALA A 228 2.39 -20.98 3.84
CA ALA A 228 3.39 -20.49 4.79
C ALA A 228 3.19 -18.99 5.13
N VAL A 229 2.80 -18.16 4.16
CA VAL A 229 2.47 -16.74 4.42
C VAL A 229 1.22 -16.64 5.28
N THR A 230 0.18 -17.40 4.97
CA THR A 230 -1.07 -17.46 5.77
C THR A 230 -0.84 -18.11 7.13
N ALA A 231 0.09 -19.08 7.22
CA ALA A 231 0.52 -19.73 8.48
C ALA A 231 1.55 -18.90 9.28
N GLY A 232 1.83 -17.64 8.86
CA GLY A 232 2.74 -16.76 9.59
C GLY A 232 4.16 -16.65 9.01
N PHE A 233 4.40 -17.12 7.78
CA PHE A 233 5.69 -16.90 7.11
C PHE A 233 6.06 -15.42 7.04
N GLY A 234 7.34 -15.16 7.23
CA GLY A 234 7.92 -13.83 7.26
C GLY A 234 7.50 -13.06 8.52
N ARG A 235 8.11 -11.92 8.69
CA ARG A 235 7.84 -10.99 9.80
C ARG A 235 7.83 -9.57 9.28
N ASN A 236 7.42 -8.65 10.11
CA ASN A 236 7.65 -7.23 9.88
C ASN A 236 8.75 -6.76 10.83
N ASP A 237 9.93 -6.45 10.30
CA ASP A 237 11.08 -6.00 11.10
C ASP A 237 10.83 -4.65 11.79
N LEU A 238 9.83 -3.88 11.31
CA LEU A 238 9.41 -2.63 11.94
C LEU A 238 8.45 -2.86 13.12
N GLN A 239 7.89 -4.08 13.29
CA GLN A 239 6.91 -4.35 14.33
C GLN A 239 7.49 -4.24 15.74
N PRO A 240 8.64 -4.86 16.11
CA PRO A 240 9.19 -4.70 17.45
C PRO A 240 9.49 -3.24 17.83
N PRO A 241 10.12 -2.41 16.97
CA PRO A 241 10.25 -0.98 17.21
C PRO A 241 8.92 -0.25 17.40
N ALA A 242 7.89 -0.62 16.63
CA ALA A 242 6.58 -0.01 16.73
C ALA A 242 5.86 -0.38 18.03
N GLU A 243 5.98 -1.64 18.47
CA GLU A 243 5.43 -2.13 19.75
C GLU A 243 6.08 -1.44 20.95
N ASP A 244 7.40 -1.22 20.91
CA ASP A 244 8.13 -0.48 21.94
C ASP A 244 7.67 0.98 22.04
N ARG A 245 7.42 1.63 20.89
CA ARG A 245 6.92 3.01 20.85
C ARG A 245 5.45 3.14 21.19
N CYS A 246 4.66 2.15 20.87
CA CYS A 246 3.20 2.17 21.00
C CYS A 246 2.69 0.77 21.38
N PRO A 247 2.52 0.49 22.68
CA PRO A 247 2.02 -0.81 23.16
C PRO A 247 0.70 -1.25 22.53
N ALA A 248 -0.14 -0.30 22.08
CA ALA A 248 -1.39 -0.61 21.39
C ALA A 248 -1.19 -1.38 20.07
N VAL A 249 0.02 -1.35 19.47
CA VAL A 249 0.37 -2.20 18.33
C VAL A 249 0.46 -3.67 18.77
N ALA A 250 1.16 -3.94 19.88
CA ALA A 250 1.23 -5.29 20.44
C ALA A 250 -0.17 -5.81 20.83
N ASP A 251 -1.01 -4.93 21.41
CA ASP A 251 -2.39 -5.27 21.74
C ASP A 251 -3.21 -5.63 20.50
N ALA A 252 -3.01 -4.89 19.38
CA ALA A 252 -3.69 -5.16 18.10
C ALA A 252 -3.28 -6.50 17.51
N VAL A 253 -1.99 -6.78 17.48
CA VAL A 253 -1.44 -8.07 17.01
C VAL A 253 -1.95 -9.22 17.89
N ALA A 254 -1.93 -9.05 19.22
CA ALA A 254 -2.43 -10.06 20.17
C ALA A 254 -3.94 -10.28 20.04
N TRP A 255 -4.73 -9.22 19.82
CA TRP A 255 -6.17 -9.33 19.60
C TRP A 255 -6.49 -10.17 18.37
N LEU A 256 -5.79 -9.89 17.25
CA LEU A 256 -5.92 -10.66 16.01
C LEU A 256 -5.47 -12.11 16.19
N ALA A 257 -4.33 -12.33 16.86
CA ALA A 257 -3.80 -13.68 17.09
C ALA A 257 -4.75 -14.54 17.93
N ARG A 258 -5.39 -13.97 18.95
CA ARG A 258 -6.40 -14.71 19.77
C ARG A 258 -7.64 -15.08 18.96
N ARG A 259 -8.03 -14.26 17.98
CA ARG A 259 -9.29 -14.46 17.24
C ARG A 259 -9.11 -15.27 15.95
N TYR A 260 -8.00 -15.07 15.26
CA TYR A 260 -7.75 -15.67 13.94
C TYR A 260 -6.51 -16.59 13.90
N GLY A 261 -5.87 -16.83 15.04
CA GLY A 261 -4.68 -17.70 15.12
C GLY A 261 -3.40 -17.09 14.56
N ASN A 262 -3.47 -15.87 14.02
CA ASN A 262 -2.32 -15.15 13.48
C ASN A 262 -2.53 -13.63 13.61
N GLY A 263 -1.46 -12.86 13.51
CA GLY A 263 -1.54 -11.40 13.56
C GLY A 263 -0.19 -10.77 13.24
N ARG A 264 -0.20 -9.68 12.48
CA ARG A 264 1.02 -8.97 12.08
C ARG A 264 0.74 -7.50 11.79
N MET A 265 1.70 -6.64 12.11
CA MET A 265 1.64 -5.23 11.77
C MET A 265 1.87 -5.01 10.26
N SER A 266 1.16 -4.08 9.63
CA SER A 266 1.37 -3.63 8.25
C SER A 266 2.23 -2.37 8.21
N GLY A 267 3.20 -2.33 7.30
CA GLY A 267 4.07 -1.17 7.10
C GLY A 267 4.80 -0.78 8.39
N SER A 268 4.85 0.52 8.67
CA SER A 268 5.41 1.08 9.92
C SER A 268 4.38 1.16 11.06
N GLY A 269 3.20 0.61 10.87
CA GLY A 269 2.10 0.63 11.85
C GLY A 269 1.26 1.93 11.75
N SER A 270 0.29 2.06 12.61
CA SER A 270 -0.09 1.20 13.74
C SER A 270 -1.09 0.08 13.39
N ALA A 271 -1.56 -0.04 12.15
CA ALA A 271 -2.50 -1.09 11.78
C ALA A 271 -1.85 -2.47 11.79
N ALA A 272 -2.62 -3.45 12.24
CA ALA A 272 -2.29 -4.87 12.18
C ALA A 272 -3.36 -5.62 11.37
N PHE A 273 -2.98 -6.77 10.81
CA PHE A 273 -3.87 -7.63 10.05
C PHE A 273 -3.68 -9.09 10.41
N ALA A 274 -4.70 -9.89 10.13
CA ALA A 274 -4.65 -11.35 10.19
C ALA A 274 -5.28 -11.94 8.92
N HIS A 275 -4.82 -13.10 8.51
CA HIS A 275 -5.53 -13.94 7.55
C HIS A 275 -6.71 -14.60 8.27
N VAL A 276 -7.87 -14.56 7.65
CA VAL A 276 -9.09 -15.23 8.14
C VAL A 276 -9.22 -16.57 7.41
N ALA A 277 -9.28 -17.66 8.14
CA ALA A 277 -9.52 -18.95 7.53
C ALA A 277 -10.92 -18.97 6.87
N GLU A 278 -11.01 -19.51 5.66
CA GLU A 278 -12.31 -19.77 5.04
C GLU A 278 -12.86 -21.09 5.61
N ASP A 279 -14.09 -21.05 6.12
CA ASP A 279 -14.77 -22.27 6.53
C ASP A 279 -14.99 -23.17 5.30
N GLY A 280 -14.66 -24.48 5.43
CA GLY A 280 -14.49 -25.43 4.33
C GLY A 280 -15.69 -25.73 3.43
N ASP A 281 -16.82 -25.02 3.56
CA ASP A 281 -18.04 -25.22 2.75
C ASP A 281 -18.20 -24.22 1.58
N GLY A 282 -17.13 -23.52 1.17
CA GLY A 282 -17.18 -22.64 -0.01
C GLY A 282 -18.12 -21.44 0.12
N GLY A 283 -18.81 -21.30 1.22
CA GLY A 283 -19.64 -20.16 1.57
C GLY A 283 -18.77 -19.12 2.28
N SER A 284 -18.36 -18.10 1.56
CA SER A 284 -17.66 -16.94 2.10
C SER A 284 -18.52 -16.22 3.16
N SER A 285 -18.63 -16.81 4.31
CA SER A 285 -19.11 -16.10 5.49
C SER A 285 -17.96 -15.27 6.06
N MET A 286 -17.58 -14.21 5.35
CA MET A 286 -17.00 -13.07 6.04
C MET A 286 -18.13 -12.45 6.88
N ALA A 287 -18.41 -13.09 8.01
CA ALA A 287 -19.33 -12.58 9.00
C ALA A 287 -19.01 -11.09 9.26
N THR A 288 -20.02 -10.32 9.59
CA THR A 288 -19.83 -8.90 9.95
C THR A 288 -18.65 -8.77 10.89
N PHE A 289 -17.73 -7.86 10.60
CA PHE A 289 -16.57 -7.63 11.46
C PHE A 289 -17.05 -7.35 12.90
N PRO A 290 -16.46 -7.97 13.93
CA PRO A 290 -16.96 -7.88 15.31
C PRO A 290 -16.61 -6.52 15.96
N GLN A 291 -17.24 -5.45 15.50
CA GLN A 291 -17.00 -4.10 15.97
C GLN A 291 -17.22 -3.96 17.49
N GLY A 292 -18.19 -4.69 18.05
CA GLY A 292 -18.49 -4.65 19.47
C GLY A 292 -17.40 -5.23 20.38
N ASP A 293 -16.49 -6.03 19.83
CA ASP A 293 -15.37 -6.65 20.56
C ASP A 293 -14.09 -5.82 20.51
N LEU A 294 -14.08 -4.73 19.73
CA LEU A 294 -12.91 -3.87 19.64
C LEU A 294 -12.78 -2.97 20.88
N PRO A 295 -11.56 -2.73 21.35
CA PRO A 295 -11.31 -1.69 22.34
C PRO A 295 -11.80 -0.32 21.88
N ALA A 296 -12.15 0.54 22.81
CA ALA A 296 -12.66 1.89 22.53
C ALA A 296 -11.68 2.70 21.65
N GLY A 297 -12.21 3.33 20.62
CA GLY A 297 -11.45 4.15 19.66
C GLY A 297 -10.69 3.36 18.60
N TRP A 298 -10.73 2.03 18.62
CA TRP A 298 -10.18 1.22 17.55
C TRP A 298 -11.15 1.16 16.37
N VAL A 299 -10.58 1.04 15.17
CA VAL A 299 -11.35 0.73 13.97
C VAL A 299 -10.90 -0.60 13.39
N GLY A 300 -11.83 -1.35 12.83
CA GLY A 300 -11.52 -2.63 12.22
C GLY A 300 -12.48 -2.99 11.09
N ARG A 301 -11.99 -3.81 10.17
CA ARG A 301 -12.77 -4.25 9.01
C ARG A 301 -12.29 -5.62 8.52
N HIS A 302 -13.23 -6.44 8.04
CA HIS A 302 -12.89 -7.53 7.14
C HIS A 302 -12.61 -6.96 5.76
N CYS A 303 -11.55 -7.43 5.13
CA CYS A 303 -11.10 -7.01 3.81
C CYS A 303 -10.78 -8.23 2.95
N ARG A 304 -10.79 -8.04 1.63
CA ARG A 304 -10.20 -8.99 0.67
C ARG A 304 -9.03 -8.35 -0.03
N SER A 305 -8.00 -9.13 -0.31
CA SER A 305 -6.93 -8.69 -1.20
C SER A 305 -7.45 -8.58 -2.63
N LEU A 306 -6.98 -7.55 -3.35
CA LEU A 306 -7.32 -7.30 -4.73
C LEU A 306 -6.25 -7.92 -5.65
N GLN A 307 -6.70 -8.57 -6.72
CA GLN A 307 -5.83 -9.16 -7.74
C GLN A 307 -5.24 -8.13 -8.69
N ALA A 308 -5.93 -6.99 -8.82
CA ALA A 308 -5.51 -5.86 -9.64
C ALA A 308 -5.90 -4.54 -8.98
N LEU A 309 -5.13 -3.50 -9.24
CA LEU A 309 -5.49 -2.14 -8.86
C LEU A 309 -6.64 -1.64 -9.76
N PRO A 310 -7.69 -1.01 -9.21
CA PRO A 310 -8.91 -0.69 -9.93
C PRO A 310 -8.71 0.17 -11.18
N LEU A 311 -7.76 1.12 -11.12
CA LEU A 311 -7.49 2.04 -12.24
C LEU A 311 -6.30 1.62 -13.12
N ALA A 312 -5.75 0.42 -12.92
CA ALA A 312 -4.56 -0.04 -13.64
C ALA A 312 -4.72 -0.03 -15.17
N ALA A 313 -5.92 -0.34 -15.67
CA ALA A 313 -6.22 -0.36 -17.10
C ALA A 313 -6.28 1.05 -17.74
N TRP A 314 -6.28 2.12 -16.95
CA TRP A 314 -6.29 3.50 -17.47
C TRP A 314 -4.92 3.99 -17.92
N LEU A 315 -3.86 3.27 -17.56
CA LEU A 315 -2.48 3.63 -17.89
C LEU A 315 -1.93 2.68 -18.98
N ALA A 316 -1.36 3.27 -20.01
CA ALA A 316 -0.48 2.56 -20.94
C ALA A 316 0.87 2.25 -20.26
N ASP A 317 1.53 1.21 -20.71
CA ASP A 317 2.87 0.84 -20.24
C ASP A 317 3.96 1.63 -20.97
#